data_a488882f748a63e9185457a2a3d33133
#
_entry.id   a488882f748a63e9185457a2a3d33133
#
_cell.length_a   1.000
_cell.length_b   1.000
_cell.length_c   1.000
_cell.angle_alpha   90.00
_cell.angle_beta   90.00
_cell.angle_gamma   90.00
#
_symmetry.space_group_name_H-M   'P 1'
#
loop_
_entity.id
_entity.type
_entity.pdbx_description
1 polymer ?
#
loop_
_entity_poly.entity_id
_entity_poly.type
_entity_poly.pdbx_seq_one_letter_code
_entity_poly.pdbx_strand_id
1 'polypeptide(L)'
;MESSADTSRVKRNMERTAAYLGLPKENLHMDVGYYILQVNVSDETHSFSKMQRCDKHVINMLAIQEISKLSWRAIQEDYSLDRYEEELEKIAHGRHYYTDWMIAVGAGFACGGFCIQFGCDWTAFFYASLAAILGNRLRMYLNHSGSNVYANFAIAAFVSTILAWLSSYLSFPSVQAALPAFLRPILYSSTPWHPLLACALYIVPGVPLINAVNDLLDNHINTGLVRVMNTLLIVVSMAFGIAIAIKCGSIDNFVKDLSMTPHHNFIEYAVAAAISAMGFATIYNIPYRLMPWIAIGGIICVCSRNFINLGPETGNIGLGLGLIVGSLCGSALISLINIKAVHFLHTPHQCITIPAVIPIVPGVLMYRALYGLIEMQGVIGEVTFAVLNAINGSLVLLCIALGVAIPNIFGRKWIAPHRRAKLARLIEERRQRGKFVDLHNFMVE
;
A
#
# COMPACT_ATOMS: atom_id res chain seq x y z
N MET A 1 -4.15 -8.48 12.19
CA MET A 1 -3.32 -7.32 12.56
C MET A 1 -1.94 -7.41 11.89
N GLU A 2 -1.20 -8.47 12.07
CA GLU A 2 0.15 -8.66 11.50
C GLU A 2 0.24 -8.49 9.97
N SER A 3 -0.82 -8.80 9.25
CA SER A 3 -0.92 -8.61 7.80
C SER A 3 -1.28 -7.19 7.35
N SER A 4 -1.26 -6.20 8.24
CA SER A 4 -1.60 -4.80 7.98
C SER A 4 -3.04 -4.56 7.49
N ALA A 5 -4.01 -5.35 7.96
CA ALA A 5 -5.42 -5.09 7.72
C ALA A 5 -5.90 -3.82 8.46
N ASP A 6 -6.94 -3.15 7.94
CA ASP A 6 -7.63 -2.08 8.65
C ASP A 6 -8.34 -2.61 9.91
N THR A 7 -8.47 -1.75 10.92
CA THR A 7 -9.05 -2.08 12.23
C THR A 7 -10.48 -2.59 12.11
N SER A 8 -11.30 -1.93 11.29
CA SER A 8 -12.68 -2.33 11.03
C SER A 8 -12.80 -3.72 10.39
N ARG A 9 -11.82 -4.15 9.61
CA ARG A 9 -11.78 -5.50 9.04
C ARG A 9 -11.42 -6.54 10.07
N VAL A 10 -10.40 -6.28 10.89
CA VAL A 10 -10.02 -7.16 12.00
C VAL A 10 -11.24 -7.41 12.88
N LYS A 11 -11.90 -6.34 13.31
CA LYS A 11 -13.10 -6.41 14.16
C LYS A 11 -14.21 -7.23 13.51
N ARG A 12 -14.54 -6.97 12.23
CA ARG A 12 -15.56 -7.74 11.51
C ARG A 12 -15.25 -9.23 11.37
N ASN A 13 -13.99 -9.60 11.14
CA ASN A 13 -13.61 -11.01 11.06
C ASN A 13 -13.75 -11.70 12.42
N MET A 14 -13.34 -11.02 13.49
CA MET A 14 -13.50 -11.53 14.86
C MET A 14 -14.98 -11.66 15.26
N GLU A 15 -15.82 -10.65 14.94
CA GLU A 15 -17.27 -10.73 15.14
C GLU A 15 -17.91 -11.93 14.42
N ARG A 16 -17.42 -12.28 13.22
CA ARG A 16 -17.91 -13.47 12.50
C ARG A 16 -17.42 -14.75 13.13
N THR A 17 -16.18 -14.80 13.59
CA THR A 17 -15.64 -15.96 14.30
C THR A 17 -16.42 -16.17 15.61
N ALA A 18 -16.68 -15.11 16.37
CA ALA A 18 -17.50 -15.18 17.58
C ALA A 18 -18.93 -15.69 17.26
N ALA A 19 -19.56 -15.17 16.19
CA ALA A 19 -20.85 -15.65 15.74
C ALA A 19 -20.83 -17.13 15.31
N TYR A 20 -19.73 -17.58 14.69
CA TYR A 20 -19.51 -18.98 14.38
C TYR A 20 -19.41 -19.86 15.65
N LEU A 21 -18.77 -19.35 16.70
CA LEU A 21 -18.66 -20.02 18.00
C LEU A 21 -19.95 -19.96 18.83
N GLY A 22 -20.95 -19.20 18.40
CA GLY A 22 -22.20 -19.03 19.13
C GLY A 22 -22.17 -17.93 20.19
N LEU A 23 -21.08 -17.13 20.24
CA LEU A 23 -20.96 -16.02 21.19
C LEU A 23 -21.90 -14.87 20.82
N PRO A 24 -22.80 -14.43 21.71
CA PRO A 24 -23.62 -13.24 21.50
C PRO A 24 -22.74 -12.00 21.34
N LYS A 25 -23.13 -11.09 20.45
CA LYS A 25 -22.36 -9.86 20.22
C LYS A 25 -22.26 -8.98 21.47
N GLU A 26 -23.27 -9.06 22.32
CA GLU A 26 -23.39 -8.30 23.57
C GLU A 26 -22.36 -8.70 24.61
N ASN A 27 -21.92 -9.95 24.55
CA ASN A 27 -20.94 -10.54 25.45
C ASN A 27 -19.49 -10.40 24.97
N LEU A 28 -19.29 -9.84 23.78
CA LEU A 28 -17.98 -9.71 23.15
C LEU A 28 -17.53 -8.26 23.09
N HIS A 29 -16.50 -7.93 23.85
CA HIS A 29 -15.83 -6.64 23.81
C HIS A 29 -14.44 -6.79 23.21
N MET A 30 -14.13 -5.95 22.22
CA MET A 30 -12.86 -6.00 21.50
C MET A 30 -12.24 -4.62 21.42
N ASP A 31 -11.01 -4.51 21.90
CA ASP A 31 -10.15 -3.36 21.61
C ASP A 31 -9.03 -3.79 20.66
N VAL A 32 -9.01 -3.17 19.48
CA VAL A 32 -8.08 -3.47 18.41
C VAL A 32 -7.12 -2.29 18.25
N GLY A 33 -6.06 -2.31 19.05
CA GLY A 33 -4.97 -1.36 18.92
C GLY A 33 -4.02 -1.70 17.78
N TYR A 34 -2.98 -0.88 17.57
CA TYR A 34 -1.96 -1.17 16.56
C TYR A 34 -1.04 -2.33 16.98
N TYR A 35 -0.57 -2.31 18.22
CA TYR A 35 0.36 -3.32 18.77
C TYR A 35 -0.32 -4.36 19.67
N ILE A 36 -1.52 -4.08 20.16
CA ILE A 36 -2.20 -4.94 21.14
C ILE A 36 -3.62 -5.18 20.67
N LEU A 37 -4.02 -6.45 20.70
CA LEU A 37 -5.39 -6.90 20.56
C LEU A 37 -5.86 -7.37 21.93
N GLN A 38 -6.93 -6.78 22.43
CA GLN A 38 -7.60 -7.24 23.64
C GLN A 38 -8.99 -7.73 23.29
N VAL A 39 -9.33 -8.90 23.79
CA VAL A 39 -10.65 -9.53 23.67
C VAL A 39 -11.14 -9.84 25.06
N ASN A 40 -12.36 -9.39 25.35
CA ASN A 40 -13.07 -9.76 26.55
C ASN A 40 -14.38 -10.44 26.14
N VAL A 41 -14.64 -11.58 26.73
CA VAL A 41 -15.91 -12.32 26.63
C VAL A 41 -16.50 -12.42 28.03
N SER A 42 -17.73 -11.94 28.22
CA SER A 42 -18.41 -11.94 29.50
C SER A 42 -19.79 -12.52 29.35
N ASP A 43 -20.23 -13.27 30.36
CA ASP A 43 -21.62 -13.66 30.59
C ASP A 43 -22.12 -13.02 31.89
N GLU A 44 -23.28 -13.45 32.39
CA GLU A 44 -23.87 -12.91 33.63
C GLU A 44 -23.02 -13.22 34.88
N THR A 45 -22.14 -14.20 34.84
CA THR A 45 -21.40 -14.72 36.00
C THR A 45 -19.89 -14.70 35.85
N HIS A 46 -19.38 -14.75 34.61
CA HIS A 46 -17.96 -14.88 34.32
C HIS A 46 -17.49 -13.84 33.31
N SER A 47 -16.21 -13.46 33.40
CA SER A 47 -15.54 -12.60 32.42
C SER A 47 -14.16 -13.14 32.12
N PHE A 48 -13.91 -13.46 30.85
CA PHE A 48 -12.63 -13.92 30.36
C PHE A 48 -12.00 -12.83 29.48
N SER A 49 -10.76 -12.47 29.78
CA SER A 49 -10.01 -11.46 29.00
C SER A 49 -8.69 -12.03 28.53
N LYS A 50 -8.40 -11.85 27.23
CA LYS A 50 -7.13 -12.23 26.63
C LYS A 50 -6.52 -11.05 25.89
N MET A 51 -5.22 -10.82 26.12
CA MET A 51 -4.41 -9.83 25.39
C MET A 51 -3.39 -10.55 24.53
N GLN A 52 -3.28 -10.11 23.31
CA GLN A 52 -2.27 -10.61 22.36
C GLN A 52 -1.47 -9.44 21.80
N ARG A 53 -0.15 -9.52 21.90
CA ARG A 53 0.76 -8.55 21.33
C ARG A 53 1.04 -8.87 19.84
N CYS A 54 1.11 -7.83 19.03
CA CYS A 54 1.39 -7.88 17.59
C CYS A 54 2.61 -7.01 17.30
N ASP A 55 3.77 -7.61 17.23
CA ASP A 55 5.04 -6.89 17.06
C ASP A 55 5.48 -6.75 15.60
N LYS A 56 4.88 -7.54 14.70
CA LYS A 56 5.22 -7.55 13.27
C LYS A 56 4.07 -7.03 12.45
N HIS A 57 4.36 -6.09 11.56
CA HIS A 57 3.39 -5.52 10.62
C HIS A 57 3.93 -5.66 9.20
N VAL A 58 3.58 -6.77 8.55
CA VAL A 58 3.96 -7.06 7.16
C VAL A 58 2.70 -6.98 6.30
N ILE A 59 2.79 -6.36 5.12
CA ILE A 59 1.64 -6.31 4.22
C ILE A 59 1.49 -7.68 3.56
N ASN A 60 0.40 -8.39 3.88
CA ASN A 60 0.07 -9.70 3.29
C ASN A 60 -1.42 -9.76 2.93
N MET A 61 -1.72 -9.35 1.70
CA MET A 61 -3.11 -9.31 1.21
C MET A 61 -3.70 -10.71 1.00
N LEU A 62 -2.85 -11.72 0.75
CA LEU A 62 -3.28 -13.12 0.66
C LEU A 62 -3.85 -13.59 2.00
N ALA A 63 -3.13 -13.39 3.10
CA ALA A 63 -3.60 -13.76 4.44
C ALA A 63 -4.91 -13.03 4.80
N ILE A 64 -5.03 -11.73 4.50
CA ILE A 64 -6.27 -10.97 4.70
C ILE A 64 -7.43 -11.59 3.91
N GLN A 65 -7.19 -12.00 2.68
CA GLN A 65 -8.19 -12.63 1.82
C GLN A 65 -8.61 -14.00 2.36
N GLU A 66 -7.64 -14.85 2.70
CA GLU A 66 -7.92 -16.23 3.14
C GLU A 66 -8.61 -16.26 4.52
N ILE A 67 -8.20 -15.42 5.49
CA ILE A 67 -8.92 -15.28 6.77
C ILE A 67 -10.36 -14.82 6.53
N SER A 68 -10.55 -13.86 5.63
CA SER A 68 -11.90 -13.37 5.30
C SER A 68 -12.78 -14.44 4.64
N LYS A 69 -12.20 -15.34 3.85
CA LYS A 69 -12.90 -16.49 3.27
C LYS A 69 -13.16 -17.58 4.31
N LEU A 70 -12.16 -17.88 5.15
CA LEU A 70 -12.28 -18.90 6.20
C LEU A 70 -13.44 -18.60 7.13
N SER A 71 -13.56 -17.33 7.59
CA SER A 71 -14.67 -16.91 8.48
C SER A 71 -16.05 -17.10 7.85
N TRP A 72 -16.19 -17.12 6.52
CA TRP A 72 -17.44 -17.42 5.83
C TRP A 72 -17.63 -18.92 5.60
N ARG A 73 -16.57 -19.63 5.14
CA ARG A 73 -16.63 -21.09 4.90
C ARG A 73 -16.94 -21.85 6.17
N ALA A 74 -16.33 -21.46 7.30
CA ALA A 74 -16.56 -22.09 8.59
C ALA A 74 -18.04 -22.12 8.99
N ILE A 75 -18.77 -21.02 8.73
CA ILE A 75 -20.20 -20.94 9.00
C ILE A 75 -21.02 -21.72 7.97
N GLN A 76 -20.66 -21.64 6.70
CA GLN A 76 -21.41 -22.26 5.61
C GLN A 76 -21.28 -23.78 5.56
N GLU A 77 -20.08 -24.30 5.80
CA GLU A 77 -19.72 -25.72 5.72
C GLU A 77 -19.70 -26.39 7.09
N ASP A 78 -20.07 -25.63 8.15
CA ASP A 78 -20.19 -26.14 9.51
C ASP A 78 -18.91 -26.86 10.00
N TYR A 79 -17.78 -26.11 9.98
CA TYR A 79 -16.49 -26.65 10.41
C TYR A 79 -16.52 -27.04 11.91
N SER A 80 -15.78 -28.09 12.27
CA SER A 80 -15.40 -28.34 13.66
C SER A 80 -14.37 -27.30 14.15
N LEU A 81 -14.23 -27.14 15.46
CA LEU A 81 -13.21 -26.25 16.02
C LEU A 81 -11.81 -26.64 15.56
N ASP A 82 -11.46 -27.93 15.66
CA ASP A 82 -10.15 -28.45 15.26
C ASP A 82 -9.85 -28.14 13.79
N ARG A 83 -10.83 -28.32 12.90
CA ARG A 83 -10.68 -27.97 11.47
C ARG A 83 -10.50 -26.47 11.27
N TYR A 84 -11.21 -25.65 12.03
CA TYR A 84 -11.08 -24.20 11.96
C TYR A 84 -9.71 -23.73 12.41
N GLU A 85 -9.20 -24.28 13.51
CA GLU A 85 -7.87 -24.01 14.05
C GLU A 85 -6.77 -24.45 13.09
N GLU A 86 -6.85 -25.66 12.54
CA GLU A 86 -5.92 -26.18 11.52
C GLU A 86 -5.85 -25.25 10.29
N GLU A 87 -6.99 -24.79 9.78
CA GLU A 87 -7.04 -23.86 8.66
C GLU A 87 -6.47 -22.48 9.01
N LEU A 88 -6.69 -21.99 10.24
CA LEU A 88 -6.08 -20.75 10.75
C LEU A 88 -4.56 -20.87 10.82
N GLU A 89 -4.05 -21.97 11.35
CA GLU A 89 -2.61 -22.24 11.43
C GLU A 89 -1.98 -22.34 10.06
N LYS A 90 -2.63 -22.99 9.09
CA LYS A 90 -2.17 -23.02 7.70
C LYS A 90 -2.06 -21.63 7.10
N ILE A 91 -2.98 -20.71 7.41
CA ILE A 91 -2.92 -19.33 6.94
C ILE A 91 -1.82 -18.55 7.67
N ALA A 92 -1.70 -18.73 9.00
CA ALA A 92 -0.72 -18.03 9.83
C ALA A 92 0.73 -18.37 9.47
N HIS A 93 0.99 -19.66 9.21
CA HIS A 93 2.31 -20.18 8.84
C HIS A 93 2.49 -20.36 7.33
N GLY A 94 1.50 -19.94 6.54
CA GLY A 94 1.53 -20.03 5.09
C GLY A 94 2.72 -19.30 4.48
N ARG A 95 3.38 -19.95 3.52
CA ARG A 95 4.49 -19.32 2.80
C ARG A 95 3.98 -18.17 1.94
N HIS A 96 4.83 -17.15 1.76
CA HIS A 96 4.57 -16.12 0.76
C HIS A 96 4.34 -16.75 -0.61
N TYR A 97 3.40 -16.18 -1.38
CA TYR A 97 3.08 -16.66 -2.72
C TYR A 97 4.23 -16.45 -3.70
N TYR A 98 5.02 -15.40 -3.46
CA TYR A 98 6.18 -15.03 -4.26
C TYR A 98 7.47 -15.26 -3.50
N THR A 99 8.52 -15.64 -4.25
CA THR A 99 9.89 -15.70 -3.71
C THR A 99 10.43 -14.30 -3.50
N ASP A 100 11.46 -14.18 -2.66
CA ASP A 100 12.14 -12.90 -2.38
C ASP A 100 12.61 -12.19 -3.67
N TRP A 101 13.10 -12.96 -4.65
CA TRP A 101 13.52 -12.41 -5.93
C TRP A 101 12.34 -11.89 -6.76
N MET A 102 11.21 -12.59 -6.76
CA MET A 102 10.01 -12.11 -7.45
C MET A 102 9.49 -10.82 -6.81
N ILE A 103 9.53 -10.72 -5.48
CA ILE A 103 9.17 -9.49 -4.75
C ILE A 103 10.13 -8.35 -5.11
N ALA A 104 11.45 -8.62 -5.19
CA ALA A 104 12.42 -7.62 -5.58
C ALA A 104 12.21 -7.14 -7.03
N VAL A 105 11.95 -8.04 -7.98
CA VAL A 105 11.61 -7.70 -9.37
C VAL A 105 10.29 -6.90 -9.43
N GLY A 106 9.29 -7.29 -8.62
CA GLY A 106 8.06 -6.52 -8.46
C GLY A 106 8.32 -5.08 -7.99
N ALA A 107 9.22 -4.89 -7.02
CA ALA A 107 9.64 -3.56 -6.57
C ALA A 107 10.31 -2.75 -7.69
N GLY A 108 11.13 -3.39 -8.52
CA GLY A 108 11.71 -2.75 -9.71
C GLY A 108 10.64 -2.26 -10.66
N PHE A 109 9.69 -3.09 -11.06
CA PHE A 109 8.59 -2.70 -11.93
C PHE A 109 7.69 -1.62 -11.31
N ALA A 110 7.44 -1.69 -10.01
CA ALA A 110 6.71 -0.65 -9.29
C ALA A 110 7.41 0.71 -9.42
N CYS A 111 8.70 0.78 -9.15
CA CYS A 111 9.50 2.00 -9.20
C CYS A 111 9.71 2.52 -10.63
N GLY A 112 9.98 1.63 -11.58
CA GLY A 112 10.10 2.01 -12.99
C GLY A 112 8.80 2.61 -13.53
N GLY A 113 7.65 1.98 -13.23
CA GLY A 113 6.35 2.54 -13.61
C GLY A 113 6.08 3.91 -13.00
N PHE A 114 6.49 4.16 -11.77
CA PHE A 114 6.47 5.51 -11.18
C PHE A 114 7.37 6.49 -11.94
N CYS A 115 8.57 6.04 -12.36
CA CYS A 115 9.49 6.88 -13.10
C CYS A 115 8.83 7.46 -14.36
N ILE A 116 8.17 6.62 -15.16
CA ILE A 116 7.40 7.06 -16.34
C ILE A 116 6.27 8.02 -15.96
N GLN A 117 5.56 7.77 -14.86
CA GLN A 117 4.47 8.66 -14.41
C GLN A 117 4.96 10.05 -13.99
N PHE A 118 6.24 10.19 -13.67
CA PHE A 118 6.91 11.46 -13.39
C PHE A 118 7.46 12.16 -14.61
N GLY A 119 7.22 11.62 -15.81
CA GLY A 119 7.69 12.18 -17.07
C GLY A 119 9.08 11.71 -17.51
N CYS A 120 9.59 10.62 -16.93
CA CYS A 120 10.90 10.08 -17.30
C CYS A 120 10.82 9.22 -18.55
N ASP A 121 11.93 9.12 -19.26
CA ASP A 121 12.04 8.23 -20.41
C ASP A 121 12.15 6.74 -20.01
N TRP A 122 12.01 5.85 -21.00
CA TRP A 122 12.06 4.40 -20.78
C TRP A 122 13.45 3.90 -20.37
N THR A 123 14.53 4.60 -20.68
CA THR A 123 15.87 4.28 -20.19
C THR A 123 15.96 4.55 -18.69
N ALA A 124 15.42 5.68 -18.23
CA ALA A 124 15.31 5.98 -16.80
C ALA A 124 14.42 4.97 -16.04
N PHE A 125 13.37 4.43 -16.68
CA PHE A 125 12.59 3.31 -16.14
C PHE A 125 13.49 2.12 -15.77
N PHE A 126 14.38 1.69 -16.69
CA PHE A 126 15.27 0.55 -16.41
C PHE A 126 16.28 0.87 -15.31
N TYR A 127 16.81 2.09 -15.25
CA TYR A 127 17.72 2.51 -14.19
C TYR A 127 17.06 2.49 -12.82
N ALA A 128 15.86 3.06 -12.71
CA ALA A 128 15.08 3.02 -11.46
C ALA A 128 14.70 1.60 -11.08
N SER A 129 14.31 0.76 -12.04
CA SER A 129 13.93 -0.63 -11.80
C SER A 129 15.09 -1.45 -11.26
N LEU A 130 16.25 -1.38 -11.89
CA LEU A 130 17.44 -2.14 -11.47
C LEU A 130 17.89 -1.73 -10.07
N ALA A 131 17.97 -0.43 -9.81
CA ALA A 131 18.34 0.09 -8.50
C ALA A 131 17.33 -0.33 -7.41
N ALA A 132 16.03 -0.33 -7.71
CA ALA A 132 14.98 -0.76 -6.79
C ALA A 132 15.04 -2.28 -6.52
N ILE A 133 15.33 -3.12 -7.53
CA ILE A 133 15.50 -4.58 -7.34
C ILE A 133 16.58 -4.86 -6.32
N LEU A 134 17.77 -4.27 -6.52
CA LEU A 134 18.91 -4.50 -5.65
C LEU A 134 18.68 -3.92 -4.24
N GLY A 135 18.16 -2.70 -4.16
CA GLY A 135 17.85 -2.07 -2.88
C GLY A 135 16.78 -2.80 -2.08
N ASN A 136 15.71 -3.26 -2.74
CA ASN A 136 14.68 -4.05 -2.06
C ASN A 136 15.20 -5.41 -1.60
N ARG A 137 16.07 -6.05 -2.39
CA ARG A 137 16.70 -7.31 -2.00
C ARG A 137 17.57 -7.12 -0.76
N LEU A 138 18.37 -6.04 -0.72
CA LEU A 138 19.15 -5.67 0.47
C LEU A 138 18.25 -5.42 1.69
N ARG A 139 17.16 -4.67 1.53
CA ARG A 139 16.20 -4.44 2.61
C ARG A 139 15.65 -5.73 3.20
N MET A 140 15.26 -6.67 2.34
CA MET A 140 14.74 -7.97 2.78
C MET A 140 15.80 -8.75 3.56
N TYR A 141 17.04 -8.76 3.08
CA TYR A 141 18.18 -9.38 3.77
C TYR A 141 18.40 -8.76 5.16
N LEU A 142 18.44 -7.43 5.26
CA LEU A 142 18.61 -6.73 6.53
C LEU A 142 17.44 -6.99 7.51
N ASN A 143 16.21 -7.08 7.02
CA ASN A 143 15.06 -7.39 7.86
C ASN A 143 15.13 -8.82 8.44
N HIS A 144 15.68 -9.78 7.72
CA HIS A 144 15.91 -11.14 8.24
C HIS A 144 16.99 -11.18 9.33
N SER A 145 17.95 -10.25 9.33
CA SER A 145 19.00 -10.18 10.34
C SER A 145 18.55 -9.59 11.69
N GLY A 146 17.28 -9.18 11.82
CA GLY A 146 16.74 -8.65 13.09
C GLY A 146 17.19 -7.22 13.43
N SER A 147 17.76 -6.48 12.49
CA SER A 147 18.18 -5.09 12.66
C SER A 147 16.96 -4.13 12.72
N ASN A 148 17.20 -2.88 13.14
CA ASN A 148 16.15 -1.88 13.26
C ASN A 148 15.50 -1.58 11.89
N VAL A 149 14.17 -1.69 11.82
CA VAL A 149 13.39 -1.57 10.58
C VAL A 149 13.57 -0.21 9.91
N TYR A 150 13.63 0.88 10.68
CA TYR A 150 13.81 2.23 10.14
C TYR A 150 15.22 2.46 9.59
N ALA A 151 16.24 1.92 10.26
CA ALA A 151 17.60 1.91 9.74
C ALA A 151 17.69 1.11 8.43
N ASN A 152 16.99 -0.03 8.34
CA ASN A 152 16.94 -0.83 7.12
C ASN A 152 16.30 -0.08 5.95
N PHE A 153 15.27 0.72 6.20
CA PHE A 153 14.67 1.58 5.18
C PHE A 153 15.64 2.67 4.71
N ALA A 154 16.35 3.32 5.64
CA ALA A 154 17.35 4.34 5.30
C ALA A 154 18.50 3.76 4.48
N ILE A 155 19.08 2.62 4.90
CA ILE A 155 20.17 1.94 4.18
C ILE A 155 19.71 1.50 2.80
N ALA A 156 18.52 0.91 2.69
CA ALA A 156 17.99 0.45 1.41
C ALA A 156 17.73 1.62 0.45
N ALA A 157 17.17 2.73 0.94
CA ALA A 157 16.99 3.95 0.16
C ALA A 157 18.32 4.54 -0.30
N PHE A 158 19.31 4.63 0.59
CA PHE A 158 20.68 5.09 0.29
C PHE A 158 21.30 4.25 -0.83
N VAL A 159 21.31 2.93 -0.69
CA VAL A 159 21.92 2.04 -1.69
C VAL A 159 21.17 2.10 -3.02
N SER A 160 19.83 2.09 -3.01
CA SER A 160 19.04 2.26 -4.24
C SER A 160 19.39 3.56 -4.97
N THR A 161 19.49 4.67 -4.23
CA THR A 161 19.80 6.00 -4.82
C THR A 161 21.23 6.05 -5.37
N ILE A 162 22.23 5.48 -4.67
CA ILE A 162 23.60 5.38 -5.19
C ILE A 162 23.65 4.53 -6.47
N LEU A 163 22.94 3.41 -6.52
CA LEU A 163 22.89 2.57 -7.73
C LEU A 163 22.23 3.30 -8.91
N ALA A 164 21.15 4.03 -8.65
CA ALA A 164 20.49 4.87 -9.65
C ALA A 164 21.42 5.99 -10.13
N TRP A 165 22.16 6.63 -9.22
CA TRP A 165 23.15 7.64 -9.53
C TRP A 165 24.29 7.10 -10.41
N LEU A 166 24.87 5.93 -10.06
CA LEU A 166 25.87 5.27 -10.90
C LEU A 166 25.33 4.95 -12.29
N SER A 167 24.09 4.49 -12.39
CA SER A 167 23.43 4.23 -13.69
C SER A 167 23.26 5.52 -14.52
N SER A 168 22.99 6.64 -13.86
CA SER A 168 22.83 7.94 -14.52
C SER A 168 24.12 8.42 -15.23
N TYR A 169 25.29 8.01 -14.74
CA TYR A 169 26.58 8.30 -15.41
C TYR A 169 26.66 7.75 -16.83
N LEU A 170 25.94 6.68 -17.14
CA LEU A 170 25.87 6.13 -18.49
C LEU A 170 25.31 7.12 -19.52
N SER A 171 24.57 8.13 -19.06
CA SER A 171 24.01 9.19 -19.91
C SER A 171 24.93 10.41 -20.09
N PHE A 172 26.07 10.49 -19.39
CA PHE A 172 26.99 11.61 -19.53
C PHE A 172 27.75 11.60 -20.87
N PRO A 173 28.01 12.77 -21.47
CA PRO A 173 28.65 12.87 -22.78
C PRO A 173 30.03 12.16 -22.85
N SER A 174 30.83 12.24 -21.79
CA SER A 174 32.13 11.58 -21.69
C SER A 174 32.05 10.06 -21.75
N VAL A 175 31.06 9.48 -21.05
CA VAL A 175 30.84 8.04 -21.04
C VAL A 175 30.19 7.58 -22.33
N GLN A 176 29.22 8.34 -22.84
CA GLN A 176 28.56 8.09 -24.14
C GLN A 176 29.57 8.07 -25.29
N ALA A 177 30.59 8.95 -25.29
CA ALA A 177 31.64 8.96 -26.30
C ALA A 177 32.47 7.67 -26.30
N ALA A 178 32.70 7.08 -25.14
CA ALA A 178 33.45 5.83 -24.96
C ALA A 178 32.65 4.55 -25.25
N LEU A 179 31.31 4.64 -25.30
CA LEU A 179 30.44 3.48 -25.55
C LEU A 179 30.38 3.13 -27.05
N PRO A 180 30.23 1.83 -27.38
CA PRO A 180 29.94 1.40 -28.75
C PRO A 180 28.69 2.06 -29.31
N ALA A 181 28.70 2.42 -30.60
CA ALA A 181 27.65 3.20 -31.24
C ALA A 181 26.24 2.58 -31.07
N PHE A 182 26.11 1.24 -31.04
CA PHE A 182 24.84 0.55 -30.89
C PHE A 182 24.27 0.63 -29.47
N LEU A 183 25.11 0.84 -28.44
CA LEU A 183 24.66 0.95 -27.03
C LEU A 183 24.25 2.37 -26.65
N ARG A 184 24.78 3.39 -27.35
CA ARG A 184 24.51 4.81 -27.04
C ARG A 184 23.02 5.13 -26.98
N PRO A 185 22.18 4.80 -27.97
CA PRO A 185 20.75 5.13 -27.92
C PRO A 185 19.98 4.36 -26.88
N ILE A 186 20.48 3.18 -26.47
CA ILE A 186 19.83 2.32 -25.46
C ILE A 186 20.11 2.80 -24.04
N LEU A 187 21.34 3.28 -23.80
CA LEU A 187 21.79 3.69 -22.46
C LEU A 187 21.70 5.20 -22.23
N TYR A 188 21.32 5.98 -23.25
CA TYR A 188 21.12 7.41 -23.07
C TYR A 188 19.74 7.69 -22.47
N SER A 189 19.70 8.45 -21.38
CA SER A 189 18.47 8.99 -20.80
C SER A 189 18.48 10.52 -20.91
N SER A 190 17.37 11.07 -21.36
CA SER A 190 17.14 12.53 -21.34
C SER A 190 16.77 13.04 -19.94
N THR A 191 16.39 12.12 -19.03
CA THR A 191 15.96 12.41 -17.65
C THR A 191 16.81 11.64 -16.62
N PRO A 192 18.16 11.76 -16.64
CA PRO A 192 19.06 10.87 -15.90
C PRO A 192 18.94 11.00 -14.36
N TRP A 193 18.42 12.11 -13.87
CA TRP A 193 18.32 12.38 -12.43
C TRP A 193 17.04 11.87 -11.76
N HIS A 194 15.97 11.67 -12.50
CA HIS A 194 14.68 11.22 -11.97
C HIS A 194 14.73 9.83 -11.34
N PRO A 195 15.51 8.84 -11.85
CA PRO A 195 15.66 7.53 -11.24
C PRO A 195 16.11 7.56 -9.78
N LEU A 196 16.86 8.59 -9.36
CA LEU A 196 17.35 8.72 -7.99
C LEU A 196 16.24 8.81 -6.94
N LEU A 197 15.11 9.39 -7.33
CA LEU A 197 13.91 9.45 -6.48
C LEU A 197 13.02 8.25 -6.67
N ALA A 198 12.78 7.87 -7.90
CA ALA A 198 11.85 6.79 -8.24
C ALA A 198 12.31 5.43 -7.69
N CYS A 199 13.62 5.16 -7.65
CA CYS A 199 14.18 3.87 -7.23
C CYS A 199 13.89 3.48 -5.78
N ALA A 200 13.57 4.43 -4.89
CA ALA A 200 13.27 4.18 -3.49
C ALA A 200 11.76 4.14 -3.19
N LEU A 201 10.87 4.39 -4.16
CA LEU A 201 9.43 4.51 -3.94
C LEU A 201 8.74 3.20 -3.54
N TYR A 202 9.38 2.04 -3.70
CA TYR A 202 8.90 0.79 -3.12
C TYR A 202 8.83 0.79 -1.58
N ILE A 203 9.54 1.74 -0.93
CA ILE A 203 9.52 1.94 0.52
C ILE A 203 8.30 2.75 0.97
N VAL A 204 7.73 3.57 0.08
CA VAL A 204 6.60 4.45 0.43
C VAL A 204 5.44 3.61 0.97
N PRO A 205 5.04 3.85 2.23
CA PRO A 205 4.08 3.01 2.93
C PRO A 205 2.63 3.37 2.57
N GLY A 206 2.26 3.21 1.28
CA GLY A 206 0.94 3.60 0.78
C GLY A 206 -0.21 2.84 1.45
N VAL A 207 -0.07 1.53 1.69
CA VAL A 207 -1.09 0.71 2.38
C VAL A 207 -1.32 1.19 3.82
N PRO A 208 -0.28 1.34 4.67
CA PRO A 208 -0.44 1.89 6.00
C PRO A 208 -1.07 3.28 6.03
N LEU A 209 -0.72 4.16 5.08
CA LEU A 209 -1.30 5.50 4.98
C LEU A 209 -2.80 5.48 4.67
N ILE A 210 -3.22 4.71 3.67
CA ILE A 210 -4.64 4.55 3.32
C ILE A 210 -5.41 3.94 4.50
N ASN A 211 -4.84 2.93 5.16
CA ASN A 211 -5.47 2.30 6.31
C ASN A 211 -5.53 3.23 7.52
N ALA A 212 -4.53 4.09 7.73
CA ALA A 212 -4.56 5.09 8.79
C ALA A 212 -5.75 6.06 8.62
N VAL A 213 -5.94 6.58 7.42
CA VAL A 213 -7.10 7.45 7.13
C VAL A 213 -8.42 6.69 7.25
N ASN A 214 -8.48 5.44 6.77
CA ASN A 214 -9.67 4.60 6.95
C ASN A 214 -10.00 4.38 8.44
N ASP A 215 -8.98 4.12 9.27
CA ASP A 215 -9.16 3.94 10.71
C ASP A 215 -9.67 5.22 11.37
N LEU A 216 -9.15 6.40 10.99
CA LEU A 216 -9.64 7.70 11.47
C LEU A 216 -11.10 7.94 11.08
N LEU A 217 -11.48 7.65 9.82
CA LEU A 217 -12.86 7.81 9.32
C LEU A 217 -13.85 6.81 9.95
N ASP A 218 -13.38 5.61 10.30
CA ASP A 218 -14.16 4.58 10.99
C ASP A 218 -14.14 4.78 12.53
N ASN A 219 -13.66 5.95 13.04
CA ASN A 219 -13.56 6.33 14.46
C ASN A 219 -12.61 5.47 15.31
N HIS A 220 -11.61 4.85 14.70
CA HIS A 220 -10.51 4.17 15.38
C HIS A 220 -9.31 5.11 15.53
N ILE A 221 -9.50 6.26 16.20
CA ILE A 221 -8.57 7.39 16.21
C ILE A 221 -7.19 6.99 16.73
N ASN A 222 -7.12 6.28 17.86
CA ASN A 222 -5.83 5.87 18.47
C ASN A 222 -5.00 5.00 17.51
N THR A 223 -5.62 4.00 16.90
CA THR A 223 -4.93 3.10 15.95
C THR A 223 -4.53 3.86 14.68
N GLY A 224 -5.40 4.74 14.18
CA GLY A 224 -5.13 5.59 13.02
C GLY A 224 -3.93 6.51 13.26
N LEU A 225 -3.86 7.20 14.41
CA LEU A 225 -2.74 8.08 14.76
C LEU A 225 -1.42 7.31 14.89
N VAL A 226 -1.42 6.14 15.55
CA VAL A 226 -0.21 5.31 15.67
C VAL A 226 0.27 4.86 14.29
N ARG A 227 -0.64 4.50 13.36
CA ARG A 227 -0.29 4.18 11.97
C ARG A 227 0.32 5.38 11.24
N VAL A 228 -0.24 6.59 11.40
CA VAL A 228 0.31 7.82 10.81
C VAL A 228 1.74 8.03 11.30
N MET A 229 1.98 7.97 12.62
CA MET A 229 3.30 8.18 13.18
C MET A 229 4.32 7.14 12.72
N ASN A 230 3.96 5.86 12.73
CA ASN A 230 4.83 4.80 12.21
C ASN A 230 5.17 5.01 10.74
N THR A 231 4.19 5.39 9.95
CA THR A 231 4.35 5.69 8.52
C THR A 231 5.24 6.90 8.28
N LEU A 232 5.08 7.95 9.08
CA LEU A 232 5.93 9.14 9.01
C LEU A 232 7.40 8.77 9.29
N LEU A 233 7.68 7.94 10.29
CA LEU A 233 9.04 7.47 10.60
C LEU A 233 9.66 6.69 9.42
N ILE A 234 8.89 5.88 8.73
CA ILE A 234 9.36 5.16 7.52
C ILE A 234 9.73 6.17 6.42
N VAL A 235 8.87 7.16 6.16
CA VAL A 235 9.11 8.17 5.11
C VAL A 235 10.31 9.06 5.45
N VAL A 236 10.46 9.46 6.72
CA VAL A 236 11.63 10.20 7.20
C VAL A 236 12.90 9.38 7.02
N SER A 237 12.89 8.11 7.41
CA SER A 237 14.06 7.22 7.24
C SER A 237 14.46 7.07 5.77
N MET A 238 13.48 6.89 4.87
CA MET A 238 13.71 6.86 3.42
C MET A 238 14.33 8.16 2.92
N ALA A 239 13.78 9.31 3.33
CA ALA A 239 14.25 10.62 2.90
C ALA A 239 15.70 10.88 3.36
N PHE A 240 16.05 10.50 4.58
CA PHE A 240 17.43 10.56 5.07
C PHE A 240 18.39 9.71 4.23
N GLY A 241 18.01 8.48 3.88
CA GLY A 241 18.81 7.62 3.03
C GLY A 241 19.09 8.25 1.67
N ILE A 242 18.04 8.78 1.01
CA ILE A 242 18.16 9.46 -0.28
C ILE A 242 19.01 10.74 -0.15
N ALA A 243 18.76 11.57 0.87
CA ALA A 243 19.50 12.82 1.08
C ALA A 243 21.01 12.59 1.27
N ILE A 244 21.38 11.59 2.08
CA ILE A 244 22.80 11.23 2.25
C ILE A 244 23.41 10.77 0.92
N ALA A 245 22.69 9.97 0.13
CA ALA A 245 23.18 9.49 -1.17
C ALA A 245 23.42 10.67 -2.15
N ILE A 246 22.51 11.63 -2.19
CA ILE A 246 22.63 12.84 -3.02
C ILE A 246 23.82 13.69 -2.58
N LYS A 247 24.03 13.87 -1.26
CA LYS A 247 25.19 14.60 -0.73
C LYS A 247 26.50 13.88 -1.05
N CYS A 248 26.58 12.56 -0.91
CA CYS A 248 27.74 11.77 -1.29
C CYS A 248 28.05 11.88 -2.80
N GLY A 249 27.02 12.03 -3.62
CA GLY A 249 27.14 12.23 -5.07
C GLY A 249 27.53 13.66 -5.49
N SER A 250 27.62 14.61 -4.55
CA SER A 250 27.88 16.04 -4.81
C SER A 250 26.92 16.62 -5.86
N ILE A 251 25.62 16.22 -5.79
CA ILE A 251 24.59 16.66 -6.72
C ILE A 251 23.92 17.91 -6.14
N ASP A 252 24.41 19.08 -6.53
CA ASP A 252 23.85 20.36 -6.10
C ASP A 252 22.54 20.66 -6.85
N ASN A 253 21.60 21.30 -6.13
CA ASN A 253 20.31 21.78 -6.66
C ASN A 253 19.38 20.73 -7.28
N PHE A 254 19.70 19.46 -7.15
CA PHE A 254 18.99 18.33 -7.76
C PHE A 254 17.47 18.40 -7.64
N VAL A 255 16.95 18.74 -6.46
CA VAL A 255 15.51 18.71 -6.19
C VAL A 255 14.78 19.94 -6.75
N LYS A 256 15.47 21.08 -6.84
CA LYS A 256 14.90 22.32 -7.36
C LYS A 256 14.74 22.25 -8.89
N ASP A 257 15.71 21.62 -9.56
CA ASP A 257 15.81 21.59 -11.02
C ASP A 257 15.00 20.43 -11.66
N LEU A 258 14.48 19.51 -10.86
CA LEU A 258 13.65 18.40 -11.34
C LEU A 258 12.28 18.90 -11.79
N SER A 259 12.15 19.23 -13.07
CA SER A 259 10.86 19.49 -13.70
C SER A 259 10.10 18.17 -13.85
N MET A 260 8.95 18.04 -13.19
CA MET A 260 8.05 16.90 -13.33
C MET A 260 6.91 17.24 -14.29
N THR A 261 7.27 17.72 -15.45
CA THR A 261 6.31 17.98 -16.52
C THR A 261 5.94 16.67 -17.19
N PRO A 262 4.65 16.39 -17.39
CA PRO A 262 4.22 15.21 -18.11
C PRO A 262 4.66 15.31 -19.57
N HIS A 263 5.43 14.32 -20.02
CA HIS A 263 5.94 14.25 -21.39
C HIS A 263 5.38 13.07 -22.19
N HIS A 264 4.51 12.27 -21.55
CA HIS A 264 4.00 11.04 -22.12
C HIS A 264 2.55 11.17 -22.55
N ASN A 265 2.18 10.34 -23.53
CA ASN A 265 0.79 10.18 -23.94
C ASN A 265 0.03 9.23 -22.99
N PHE A 266 -1.31 9.18 -23.11
CA PHE A 266 -2.13 8.33 -22.26
C PHE A 266 -1.83 6.84 -22.39
N ILE A 267 -1.32 6.36 -23.53
CA ILE A 267 -0.97 4.94 -23.74
C ILE A 267 0.24 4.59 -22.90
N GLU A 268 1.27 5.43 -22.90
CA GLU A 268 2.48 5.23 -22.08
C GLU A 268 2.14 5.26 -20.57
N TYR A 269 1.31 6.22 -20.16
CA TYR A 269 0.82 6.26 -18.77
C TYR A 269 0.00 5.01 -18.40
N ALA A 270 -0.83 4.50 -19.31
CA ALA A 270 -1.61 3.28 -19.08
C ALA A 270 -0.70 2.05 -18.91
N VAL A 271 0.31 1.91 -19.79
CA VAL A 271 1.29 0.82 -19.70
C VAL A 271 2.09 0.91 -18.40
N ALA A 272 2.61 2.09 -18.07
CA ALA A 272 3.37 2.32 -16.85
C ALA A 272 2.53 2.07 -15.59
N ALA A 273 1.26 2.49 -15.58
CA ALA A 273 0.32 2.24 -14.49
C ALA A 273 0.04 0.76 -14.27
N ALA A 274 -0.15 0.00 -15.36
CA ALA A 274 -0.34 -1.44 -15.30
C ALA A 274 0.88 -2.14 -14.69
N ILE A 275 2.07 -1.81 -15.19
CA ILE A 275 3.35 -2.35 -14.70
C ILE A 275 3.54 -2.02 -13.22
N SER A 276 3.33 -0.76 -12.84
CA SER A 276 3.49 -0.31 -11.44
C SER A 276 2.49 -0.99 -10.51
N ALA A 277 1.21 -1.05 -10.88
CA ALA A 277 0.18 -1.70 -10.07
C ALA A 277 0.45 -3.20 -9.86
N MET A 278 0.88 -3.93 -10.90
CA MET A 278 1.27 -5.33 -10.80
C MET A 278 2.53 -5.50 -9.92
N GLY A 279 3.50 -4.61 -10.04
CA GLY A 279 4.69 -4.59 -9.19
C GLY A 279 4.34 -4.47 -7.71
N PHE A 280 3.47 -3.53 -7.35
CA PHE A 280 2.97 -3.40 -5.97
C PHE A 280 2.13 -4.59 -5.52
N ALA A 281 1.32 -5.17 -6.41
CA ALA A 281 0.55 -6.37 -6.09
C ALA A 281 1.46 -7.55 -5.71
N THR A 282 2.62 -7.67 -6.38
CA THR A 282 3.64 -8.68 -6.04
C THR A 282 4.24 -8.42 -4.66
N ILE A 283 4.60 -7.16 -4.34
CA ILE A 283 5.13 -6.76 -3.03
C ILE A 283 4.10 -7.05 -1.91
N TYR A 284 2.81 -6.86 -2.18
CA TYR A 284 1.73 -7.06 -1.21
C TYR A 284 1.23 -8.51 -1.13
N ASN A 285 1.92 -9.43 -1.77
CA ASN A 285 1.60 -10.86 -1.77
C ASN A 285 0.17 -11.16 -2.28
N ILE A 286 -0.19 -10.58 -3.42
CA ILE A 286 -1.50 -10.79 -4.04
C ILE A 286 -1.42 -11.91 -5.09
N PRO A 287 -2.35 -12.88 -5.10
CA PRO A 287 -2.33 -14.00 -6.05
C PRO A 287 -2.35 -13.55 -7.52
N TYR A 288 -1.57 -14.23 -8.39
CA TYR A 288 -1.44 -13.88 -9.81
C TYR A 288 -2.78 -13.81 -10.56
N ARG A 289 -3.79 -14.59 -10.15
CA ARG A 289 -5.12 -14.57 -10.76
C ARG A 289 -5.80 -13.18 -10.69
N LEU A 290 -5.40 -12.33 -9.75
CA LEU A 290 -5.92 -10.97 -9.59
C LEU A 290 -5.09 -9.91 -10.33
N MET A 291 -3.90 -10.27 -10.82
CA MET A 291 -2.98 -9.33 -11.51
C MET A 291 -3.61 -8.62 -12.71
N PRO A 292 -4.34 -9.31 -13.63
CA PRO A 292 -4.97 -8.62 -14.76
C PRO A 292 -6.00 -7.57 -14.31
N TRP A 293 -6.76 -7.88 -13.26
CA TRP A 293 -7.74 -6.95 -12.71
C TRP A 293 -7.08 -5.74 -12.06
N ILE A 294 -5.98 -5.95 -11.35
CA ILE A 294 -5.20 -4.88 -10.70
C ILE A 294 -4.53 -4.01 -11.77
N ALA A 295 -3.99 -4.58 -12.83
CA ALA A 295 -3.42 -3.85 -13.96
C ALA A 295 -4.46 -2.91 -14.60
N ILE A 296 -5.65 -3.44 -14.92
CA ILE A 296 -6.77 -2.65 -15.46
C ILE A 296 -7.19 -1.57 -14.45
N GLY A 297 -7.25 -1.91 -13.16
CA GLY A 297 -7.55 -0.95 -12.10
C GLY A 297 -6.55 0.18 -12.02
N GLY A 298 -5.25 -0.11 -12.14
CA GLY A 298 -4.17 0.89 -12.20
C GLY A 298 -4.29 1.80 -13.41
N ILE A 299 -4.57 1.24 -14.60
CA ILE A 299 -4.83 2.00 -15.82
C ILE A 299 -5.98 2.99 -15.61
N ILE A 300 -7.13 2.50 -15.17
CA ILE A 300 -8.31 3.33 -14.93
C ILE A 300 -7.99 4.45 -13.94
N CYS A 301 -7.33 4.12 -12.83
CA CYS A 301 -7.01 5.07 -11.78
C CYS A 301 -6.07 6.19 -12.26
N VAL A 302 -4.95 5.82 -12.89
CA VAL A 302 -3.95 6.80 -13.36
C VAL A 302 -4.46 7.62 -14.54
N CYS A 303 -5.10 6.99 -15.53
CA CYS A 303 -5.64 7.72 -16.69
C CYS A 303 -6.76 8.68 -16.28
N SER A 304 -7.66 8.28 -15.38
CA SER A 304 -8.70 9.16 -14.85
C SER A 304 -8.11 10.33 -14.05
N ARG A 305 -7.12 10.07 -13.18
CA ARG A 305 -6.39 11.13 -12.48
C ARG A 305 -5.75 12.10 -13.46
N ASN A 306 -5.02 11.60 -14.47
CA ASN A 306 -4.33 12.44 -15.43
C ASN A 306 -5.32 13.23 -16.31
N PHE A 307 -6.42 12.65 -16.75
CA PHE A 307 -7.47 13.34 -17.48
C PHE A 307 -8.05 14.52 -16.71
N ILE A 308 -8.21 14.38 -15.40
CA ILE A 308 -8.73 15.46 -14.56
C ILE A 308 -7.65 16.48 -14.21
N ASN A 309 -6.42 16.00 -13.94
CA ASN A 309 -5.31 16.83 -13.50
C ASN A 309 -4.70 17.69 -14.61
N LEU A 310 -4.47 17.09 -15.80
CA LEU A 310 -3.73 17.74 -16.88
C LEU A 310 -4.67 18.65 -17.69
N GLY A 311 -4.16 19.83 -18.07
CA GLY A 311 -4.87 20.75 -18.95
C GLY A 311 -4.38 20.65 -20.39
N PRO A 312 -5.06 21.32 -21.34
CA PRO A 312 -4.69 21.37 -22.77
C PRO A 312 -3.26 21.90 -23.02
N GLU A 313 -2.75 22.71 -22.11
CA GLU A 313 -1.38 23.25 -22.12
C GLU A 313 -0.28 22.19 -22.07
N THR A 314 -0.60 20.99 -21.60
CA THR A 314 0.34 19.85 -21.54
C THR A 314 0.39 19.02 -22.81
N GLY A 315 -0.36 19.41 -23.85
CA GLY A 315 -0.52 18.64 -25.08
C GLY A 315 -1.41 17.39 -24.94
N ASN A 316 -2.00 17.16 -23.78
CA ASN A 316 -2.93 16.07 -23.50
C ASN A 316 -4.37 16.58 -23.43
N ILE A 317 -5.32 15.68 -23.70
CA ILE A 317 -6.74 15.96 -23.50
C ILE A 317 -7.02 15.88 -22.01
N GLY A 318 -7.49 16.95 -21.38
CA GLY A 318 -7.79 16.95 -19.95
C GLY A 318 -8.52 18.21 -19.48
N LEU A 319 -8.95 18.18 -18.20
CA LEU A 319 -9.79 19.21 -17.59
C LEU A 319 -9.00 20.32 -16.86
N GLY A 320 -7.72 20.09 -16.55
CA GLY A 320 -6.89 21.07 -15.84
C GLY A 320 -7.31 21.38 -14.40
N LEU A 321 -8.04 20.49 -13.72
CA LEU A 321 -8.56 20.71 -12.36
C LEU A 321 -7.54 20.45 -11.24
N GLY A 322 -6.32 20.08 -11.60
CA GLY A 322 -5.22 19.88 -10.66
C GLY A 322 -5.14 18.49 -10.02
N LEU A 323 -3.97 18.23 -9.44
CA LEU A 323 -3.57 16.91 -8.93
C LEU A 323 -4.46 16.40 -7.79
N ILE A 324 -4.92 17.28 -6.90
CA ILE A 324 -5.72 16.92 -5.72
C ILE A 324 -7.06 16.35 -6.16
N VAL A 325 -7.79 17.10 -7.02
CA VAL A 325 -9.10 16.69 -7.55
C VAL A 325 -8.96 15.45 -8.42
N GLY A 326 -7.96 15.39 -9.27
CA GLY A 326 -7.67 14.23 -10.11
C GLY A 326 -7.44 12.97 -9.27
N SER A 327 -6.70 13.08 -8.18
CA SER A 327 -6.41 11.94 -7.28
C SER A 327 -7.66 11.45 -6.53
N LEU A 328 -8.52 12.37 -6.08
CA LEU A 328 -9.81 12.03 -5.47
C LEU A 328 -10.70 11.25 -6.47
N CYS A 329 -10.87 11.79 -7.66
CA CYS A 329 -11.76 11.19 -8.66
C CYS A 329 -11.22 9.85 -9.18
N GLY A 330 -9.92 9.75 -9.46
CA GLY A 330 -9.30 8.50 -9.93
C GLY A 330 -9.43 7.37 -8.90
N SER A 331 -9.14 7.66 -7.62
CA SER A 331 -9.28 6.68 -6.54
C SER A 331 -10.75 6.34 -6.24
N ALA A 332 -11.66 7.30 -6.31
CA ALA A 332 -13.10 7.07 -6.12
C ALA A 332 -13.69 6.20 -7.22
N LEU A 333 -13.34 6.45 -8.48
CA LEU A 333 -13.81 5.70 -9.63
C LEU A 333 -13.43 4.21 -9.52
N ILE A 334 -12.15 3.90 -9.26
CA ILE A 334 -11.74 2.50 -9.11
C ILE A 334 -12.33 1.85 -7.87
N SER A 335 -12.52 2.61 -6.77
CA SER A 335 -13.18 2.11 -5.58
C SER A 335 -14.63 1.72 -5.86
N LEU A 336 -15.39 2.53 -6.60
CA LEU A 336 -16.76 2.24 -7.02
C LEU A 336 -16.84 0.97 -7.89
N ILE A 337 -15.95 0.85 -8.88
CA ILE A 337 -15.88 -0.36 -9.74
C ILE A 337 -15.62 -1.59 -8.89
N ASN A 338 -14.67 -1.51 -7.97
CA ASN A 338 -14.27 -2.62 -7.12
C ASN A 338 -15.31 -3.04 -6.08
N ILE A 339 -16.27 -2.18 -5.70
CA ILE A 339 -17.42 -2.58 -4.86
C ILE A 339 -18.22 -3.70 -5.54
N LYS A 340 -18.47 -3.61 -6.85
CA LYS A 340 -19.13 -4.66 -7.62
C LYS A 340 -18.21 -5.85 -7.87
N ALA A 341 -16.93 -5.59 -8.18
CA ALA A 341 -15.94 -6.63 -8.45
C ALA A 341 -15.69 -7.59 -7.28
N VAL A 342 -15.86 -7.14 -6.03
CA VAL A 342 -15.78 -7.99 -4.81
C VAL A 342 -16.65 -9.24 -4.91
N HIS A 343 -17.84 -9.15 -5.52
CA HIS A 343 -18.75 -10.28 -5.66
C HIS A 343 -18.26 -11.30 -6.69
N PHE A 344 -17.71 -10.82 -7.78
CA PHE A 344 -17.21 -11.64 -8.87
C PHE A 344 -15.84 -12.28 -8.53
N LEU A 345 -14.95 -11.50 -7.94
CA LEU A 345 -13.58 -11.92 -7.62
C LEU A 345 -13.48 -12.68 -6.28
N HIS A 346 -14.54 -12.70 -5.49
CA HIS A 346 -14.55 -13.29 -4.14
C HIS A 346 -13.36 -12.82 -3.28
N THR A 347 -13.00 -11.54 -3.40
CA THR A 347 -11.82 -10.94 -2.79
C THR A 347 -12.22 -9.66 -2.05
N PRO A 348 -11.66 -9.39 -0.85
CA PRO A 348 -11.95 -8.17 -0.13
C PRO A 348 -11.61 -6.92 -0.96
N HIS A 349 -12.48 -5.89 -0.89
CA HIS A 349 -12.36 -4.65 -1.65
C HIS A 349 -10.96 -4.03 -1.58
N GLN A 350 -10.36 -3.97 -0.40
CA GLN A 350 -9.04 -3.36 -0.21
C GLN A 350 -7.91 -4.13 -0.91
N CYS A 351 -8.00 -5.46 -0.99
CA CYS A 351 -6.97 -6.28 -1.63
C CYS A 351 -6.86 -6.02 -3.15
N ILE A 352 -7.91 -5.51 -3.77
CA ILE A 352 -7.92 -5.16 -5.21
C ILE A 352 -7.83 -3.67 -5.46
N THR A 353 -8.34 -2.84 -4.54
CA THR A 353 -8.36 -1.38 -4.72
C THR A 353 -7.03 -0.74 -4.36
N ILE A 354 -6.42 -1.13 -3.24
CA ILE A 354 -5.18 -0.48 -2.78
C ILE A 354 -4.05 -0.61 -3.80
N PRO A 355 -3.68 -1.80 -4.32
CA PRO A 355 -2.60 -1.90 -5.30
C PRO A 355 -2.89 -1.13 -6.60
N ALA A 356 -4.17 -0.99 -6.99
CA ALA A 356 -4.58 -0.21 -8.14
C ALA A 356 -4.44 1.31 -7.94
N VAL A 357 -4.57 1.82 -6.71
CA VAL A 357 -4.43 3.25 -6.40
C VAL A 357 -3.01 3.66 -5.98
N ILE A 358 -2.15 2.72 -5.55
CA ILE A 358 -0.78 3.06 -5.16
C ILE A 358 -0.03 3.86 -6.24
N PRO A 359 -0.15 3.57 -7.54
CA PRO A 359 0.54 4.34 -8.56
C PRO A 359 0.25 5.85 -8.57
N ILE A 360 -0.81 6.32 -7.93
CA ILE A 360 -1.11 7.76 -7.81
C ILE A 360 -0.67 8.39 -6.47
N VAL A 361 -0.06 7.62 -5.57
CA VAL A 361 0.44 8.13 -4.27
C VAL A 361 1.56 9.14 -4.50
N PRO A 362 1.53 10.31 -3.83
CA PRO A 362 2.41 11.43 -4.11
C PRO A 362 3.81 11.29 -3.47
N GLY A 363 4.51 10.19 -3.76
CA GLY A 363 5.81 9.87 -3.17
C GLY A 363 6.86 10.97 -3.36
N VAL A 364 6.85 11.61 -4.53
CA VAL A 364 7.78 12.70 -4.85
C VAL A 364 7.48 13.97 -4.05
N LEU A 365 6.21 14.34 -3.89
CA LEU A 365 5.85 15.50 -3.06
C LEU A 365 6.27 15.30 -1.61
N MET A 366 6.08 14.07 -1.09
CA MET A 366 6.52 13.70 0.25
C MET A 366 8.04 13.79 0.40
N TYR A 367 8.78 13.29 -0.60
CA TYR A 367 10.23 13.38 -0.62
C TYR A 367 10.70 14.85 -0.69
N ARG A 368 10.14 15.66 -1.60
CA ARG A 368 10.49 17.09 -1.73
C ARG A 368 10.24 17.88 -0.46
N ALA A 369 9.15 17.57 0.23
CA ALA A 369 8.84 18.18 1.52
C ALA A 369 9.94 17.89 2.55
N LEU A 370 10.31 16.61 2.71
CA LEU A 370 11.30 16.19 3.70
C LEU A 370 12.72 16.62 3.33
N TYR A 371 13.09 16.52 2.07
CA TYR A 371 14.39 16.98 1.59
C TYR A 371 14.55 18.48 1.78
N GLY A 372 13.53 19.28 1.44
CA GLY A 372 13.54 20.70 1.66
C GLY A 372 13.66 21.08 3.16
N LEU A 373 13.09 20.26 4.05
CA LEU A 373 13.27 20.45 5.50
C LEU A 373 14.69 20.08 5.99
N ILE A 374 15.30 19.04 5.42
CA ILE A 374 16.67 18.60 5.76
C ILE A 374 17.73 19.63 5.28
N GLU A 375 17.54 20.19 4.09
CA GLU A 375 18.48 21.16 3.49
C GLU A 375 18.19 22.62 3.83
N MET A 376 17.21 22.88 4.68
CA MET A 376 16.79 24.23 5.04
C MET A 376 17.94 25.04 5.68
N GLN A 377 18.45 26.04 4.97
CA GLN A 377 19.50 26.96 5.43
C GLN A 377 18.93 28.31 5.90
N GLY A 378 17.64 28.38 6.18
CA GLY A 378 16.99 29.60 6.64
C GLY A 378 16.53 30.55 5.53
N VAL A 379 16.63 30.14 4.27
CA VAL A 379 16.11 30.92 3.14
C VAL A 379 14.59 30.72 3.04
N ILE A 380 13.83 31.82 3.07
CA ILE A 380 12.35 31.80 3.07
C ILE A 380 11.80 30.96 1.89
N GLY A 381 12.42 31.06 0.70
CA GLY A 381 12.00 30.30 -0.48
C GLY A 381 12.10 28.77 -0.29
N GLU A 382 13.10 28.28 0.43
CA GLU A 382 13.29 26.85 0.72
C GLU A 382 12.25 26.33 1.71
N VAL A 383 11.99 27.11 2.76
CA VAL A 383 10.93 26.81 3.73
C VAL A 383 9.58 26.73 3.03
N THR A 384 9.27 27.74 2.20
CA THR A 384 8.01 27.81 1.45
C THR A 384 7.87 26.61 0.52
N PHE A 385 8.93 26.23 -0.21
CA PHE A 385 8.94 25.08 -1.09
C PHE A 385 8.68 23.76 -0.32
N ALA A 386 9.36 23.54 0.81
CA ALA A 386 9.17 22.35 1.64
C ALA A 386 7.75 22.26 2.18
N VAL A 387 7.23 23.35 2.74
CA VAL A 387 5.89 23.44 3.33
C VAL A 387 4.81 23.24 2.28
N LEU A 388 4.90 23.86 1.10
CA LEU A 388 3.94 23.68 0.01
C LEU A 388 3.91 22.23 -0.49
N ASN A 389 5.06 21.58 -0.64
CA ASN A 389 5.11 20.17 -1.03
C ASN A 389 4.52 19.25 0.06
N ALA A 390 4.74 19.56 1.36
CA ALA A 390 4.16 18.83 2.47
C ALA A 390 2.63 18.95 2.48
N ILE A 391 2.10 20.15 2.32
CA ILE A 391 0.65 20.40 2.25
C ILE A 391 0.04 19.68 1.04
N ASN A 392 0.59 19.88 -0.14
CA ASN A 392 0.08 19.26 -1.37
C ASN A 392 0.15 17.72 -1.30
N GLY A 393 1.26 17.17 -0.83
CA GLY A 393 1.41 15.73 -0.64
C GLY A 393 0.40 15.15 0.33
N SER A 394 0.18 15.84 1.46
CA SER A 394 -0.80 15.44 2.47
C SER A 394 -2.24 15.53 1.94
N LEU A 395 -2.59 16.58 1.21
CA LEU A 395 -3.91 16.74 0.60
C LEU A 395 -4.18 15.68 -0.47
N VAL A 396 -3.22 15.41 -1.35
CA VAL A 396 -3.34 14.32 -2.36
C VAL A 396 -3.56 12.99 -1.67
N LEU A 397 -2.78 12.68 -0.62
CA LEU A 397 -2.91 11.45 0.13
C LEU A 397 -4.26 11.30 0.80
N LEU A 398 -4.73 12.37 1.46
CA LEU A 398 -6.05 12.43 2.07
C LEU A 398 -7.16 12.21 1.02
N CYS A 399 -7.05 12.85 -0.14
CA CYS A 399 -7.99 12.69 -1.23
C CYS A 399 -8.00 11.26 -1.80
N ILE A 400 -6.85 10.62 -1.94
CA ILE A 400 -6.78 9.20 -2.35
C ILE A 400 -7.51 8.33 -1.31
N ALA A 401 -7.22 8.52 -0.03
CA ALA A 401 -7.83 7.72 1.02
C ALA A 401 -9.35 7.96 1.13
N LEU A 402 -9.80 9.21 1.01
CA LEU A 402 -11.23 9.56 0.94
C LEU A 402 -11.90 8.93 -0.29
N GLY A 403 -11.26 9.00 -1.45
CA GLY A 403 -11.74 8.38 -2.68
C GLY A 403 -11.88 6.86 -2.56
N VAL A 404 -10.99 6.19 -1.83
CA VAL A 404 -11.12 4.74 -1.54
C VAL A 404 -12.19 4.48 -0.48
N ALA A 405 -12.23 5.27 0.60
CA ALA A 405 -13.07 5.02 1.77
C ALA A 405 -14.55 5.36 1.53
N ILE A 406 -14.85 6.54 0.99
CA ILE A 406 -16.23 7.03 0.84
C ILE A 406 -17.09 6.07 0.03
N PRO A 407 -16.73 5.66 -1.20
CA PRO A 407 -17.53 4.70 -1.95
C PRO A 407 -17.71 3.37 -1.22
N ASN A 408 -16.68 2.90 -0.53
CA ASN A 408 -16.74 1.66 0.23
C ASN A 408 -17.69 1.76 1.44
N ILE A 409 -17.74 2.91 2.13
CA ILE A 409 -18.67 3.16 3.24
C ILE A 409 -20.13 3.14 2.72
N PHE A 410 -20.41 3.84 1.63
CA PHE A 410 -21.74 3.82 1.02
C PHE A 410 -22.11 2.44 0.47
N GLY A 411 -21.18 1.78 -0.23
CA GLY A 411 -21.37 0.41 -0.72
C GLY A 411 -21.63 -0.59 0.41
N ARG A 412 -21.00 -0.42 1.56
CA ARG A 412 -21.30 -1.24 2.75
C ARG A 412 -22.73 -1.05 3.24
N LYS A 413 -23.27 0.17 3.23
CA LYS A 413 -24.65 0.43 3.64
C LYS A 413 -25.66 -0.32 2.76
N TRP A 414 -25.36 -0.49 1.47
CA TRP A 414 -26.24 -1.20 0.54
C TRP A 414 -26.08 -2.72 0.59
N ILE A 415 -24.85 -3.22 0.77
CA ILE A 415 -24.51 -4.64 0.75
C ILE A 415 -24.63 -5.28 2.15
N ALA A 416 -24.41 -4.51 3.21
CA ALA A 416 -24.40 -5.01 4.59
C ALA A 416 -25.72 -5.65 5.03
N PRO A 417 -26.91 -5.10 4.70
CA PRO A 417 -28.18 -5.71 5.10
C PRO A 417 -28.32 -7.15 4.58
N HIS A 418 -28.03 -7.37 3.30
CA HIS A 418 -28.10 -8.71 2.70
C HIS A 418 -27.11 -9.70 3.31
N ARG A 419 -25.88 -9.23 3.60
CA ARG A 419 -24.87 -10.06 4.25
C ARG A 419 -25.19 -10.35 5.71
N ARG A 420 -25.76 -9.37 6.43
CA ARG A 420 -26.22 -9.57 7.82
C ARG A 420 -27.39 -10.53 7.87
N ALA A 421 -28.38 -10.40 7.00
CA ALA A 421 -29.50 -11.32 6.89
C ALA A 421 -29.06 -12.74 6.57
N LYS A 422 -28.11 -12.91 5.61
CA LYS A 422 -27.53 -14.21 5.29
C LYS A 422 -26.78 -14.80 6.48
N LEU A 423 -25.99 -13.99 7.19
CA LEU A 423 -25.25 -14.42 8.38
C LEU A 423 -26.21 -14.83 9.50
N ALA A 424 -27.23 -14.01 9.80
CA ALA A 424 -28.23 -14.29 10.81
C ALA A 424 -28.98 -15.61 10.53
N ARG A 425 -29.34 -15.84 9.25
CA ARG A 425 -29.98 -17.10 8.84
C ARG A 425 -29.08 -18.30 9.07
N LEU A 426 -27.82 -18.23 8.65
CA LEU A 426 -26.86 -19.34 8.83
C LEU A 426 -26.58 -19.62 10.32
N ILE A 427 -26.56 -18.59 11.16
CA ILE A 427 -26.40 -18.74 12.62
C ILE A 427 -27.63 -19.41 13.21
N GLU A 428 -28.84 -19.01 12.82
CA GLU A 428 -30.07 -19.61 13.30
C GLU A 428 -30.19 -21.08 12.88
N GLU A 429 -29.88 -21.41 11.61
CA GLU A 429 -29.82 -22.82 11.15
C GLU A 429 -28.83 -23.65 11.96
N ARG A 430 -27.71 -23.05 12.37
CA ARG A 430 -26.69 -23.70 13.19
C ARG A 430 -27.12 -23.87 14.64
N ARG A 431 -27.81 -22.87 15.20
CA ARG A 431 -28.39 -22.92 16.53
C ARG A 431 -29.42 -24.06 16.65
N GLN A 432 -30.29 -24.22 15.67
CA GLN A 432 -31.28 -25.28 15.60
C GLN A 432 -30.65 -26.69 15.55
N ARG A 433 -29.41 -26.80 15.05
CA ARG A 433 -28.64 -28.06 15.04
C ARG A 433 -27.90 -28.35 16.36
N GLY A 434 -28.00 -27.50 17.38
CA GLY A 434 -27.33 -27.68 18.67
C GLY A 434 -25.81 -27.62 18.65
N LYS A 435 -25.22 -26.93 17.64
CA LYS A 435 -23.79 -26.91 17.40
C LYS A 435 -23.07 -25.67 17.92
N PHE A 436 -23.58 -25.05 18.97
CA PHE A 436 -22.86 -23.99 19.64
C PHE A 436 -21.97 -24.54 20.78
N VAL A 437 -20.80 -23.87 20.95
CA VAL A 437 -19.95 -24.13 22.11
C VAL A 437 -20.67 -23.63 23.36
N ASP A 438 -20.77 -24.47 24.37
CA ASP A 438 -21.28 -24.05 25.66
C ASP A 438 -20.24 -23.12 26.32
N LEU A 439 -20.60 -21.85 26.42
CA LEU A 439 -19.75 -20.79 26.97
C LEU A 439 -19.33 -21.10 28.41
N HIS A 440 -20.20 -21.74 29.18
CA HIS A 440 -19.92 -22.06 30.56
C HIS A 440 -18.75 -23.06 30.68
N ASN A 441 -18.73 -24.10 29.86
CA ASN A 441 -17.64 -25.08 29.83
C ASN A 441 -16.33 -24.50 29.30
N PHE A 442 -16.40 -23.55 28.36
CA PHE A 442 -15.21 -22.93 27.75
C PHE A 442 -14.49 -21.93 28.69
N MET A 443 -15.21 -21.32 29.65
CA MET A 443 -14.63 -20.36 30.60
C MET A 443 -14.12 -21.02 31.90
N VAL A 444 -14.39 -22.30 32.12
CA VAL A 444 -13.98 -23.05 33.32
C VAL A 444 -12.69 -23.86 33.09
N GLU A 445 -12.30 -24.13 31.84
CA GLU A 445 -10.99 -24.68 31.46
C GLU A 445 -9.94 -23.57 31.27
#